data_7fa09178b383b742f638b7bfcc4a5919
#
_entry.id   7fa09178b383b742f638b7bfcc4a5919
#
_cell.length_a   1.000
_cell.length_b   1.000
_cell.length_c   1.000
_cell.angle_alpha   90.00
_cell.angle_beta   90.00
_cell.angle_gamma   90.00
#
_symmetry.space_group_name_H-M   'P 1'
#
loop_
_entity.id
_entity.type
_entity.pdbx_description
1 polymer ?
#
loop_
_entity_poly.entity_id
_entity_poly.type
_entity_poly.pdbx_seq_one_letter_code
_entity_poly.pdbx_strand_id
1 'polypeptide(L)'
;QAGISALLSLILAVAVARAGWRRLTGPAGKLLITFSFLPVILPTTVAASGLIGVWGQSGIISGMSQSVGLPGLPPIYGIGAVLLAHVFFNAPLMMRVLMGALSGIPAAHWRQSAQWGLTEWQRFRLIEWPALRQVITGLLSLVFLLCSTSFALVLMLGGGPAVTTLEVSIYTALRFDFDLPRAAQLACLQLLICALVVIGLTAFSGPSWAAMPARLQRPLHQRGEQQWPSRLTDYLIIAMFVVIAVLPVVAVIVRGVGPHLAGVLAWPAFWRALTASLCVGLASGGLATFLAFMMATARTRRVRARRSVWWLDVAVSLYLAVSAIV
;
A
#
# COMPACT_ATOMS: atom_id res chain seq x y z
N GLN A 1 -3.88 7.70 13.54
CA GLN A 1 -2.91 6.77 12.95
C GLN A 1 -3.01 6.72 11.42
N ALA A 2 -4.21 6.60 10.81
CA ALA A 2 -4.41 6.43 9.37
C ALA A 2 -3.74 7.55 8.53
N GLY A 3 -3.88 8.80 8.94
CA GLY A 3 -3.23 9.93 8.28
C GLY A 3 -1.70 9.85 8.31
N ILE A 4 -1.12 9.49 9.46
CA ILE A 4 0.34 9.33 9.61
C ILE A 4 0.82 8.17 8.74
N SER A 5 0.11 7.04 8.76
CA SER A 5 0.42 5.86 7.91
C SER A 5 0.40 6.22 6.42
N ALA A 6 -0.61 6.97 5.98
CA ALA A 6 -0.73 7.40 4.58
C ALA A 6 0.42 8.33 4.17
N LEU A 7 0.80 9.27 5.04
CA LEU A 7 1.91 10.19 4.79
C LEU A 7 3.26 9.48 4.75
N LEU A 8 3.55 8.60 5.71
CA LEU A 8 4.78 7.81 5.74
C LEU A 8 4.89 6.91 4.51
N SER A 9 3.80 6.24 4.13
CA SER A 9 3.73 5.42 2.91
C SER A 9 3.99 6.25 1.66
N LEU A 10 3.43 7.47 1.58
CA LEU A 10 3.63 8.38 0.46
C LEU A 10 5.09 8.84 0.35
N ILE A 11 5.70 9.26 1.48
CA ILE A 11 7.09 9.73 1.49
C ILE A 11 8.01 8.62 0.97
N LEU A 12 7.89 7.41 1.49
CA LEU A 12 8.67 6.26 1.02
C LEU A 12 8.37 5.95 -0.45
N ALA A 13 7.10 5.94 -0.83
CA ALA A 13 6.68 5.62 -2.20
C ALA A 13 7.22 6.64 -3.22
N VAL A 14 7.20 7.94 -2.91
CA VAL A 14 7.78 8.99 -3.79
C VAL A 14 9.28 8.80 -3.92
N ALA A 15 9.99 8.56 -2.80
CA ALA A 15 11.43 8.35 -2.81
C ALA A 15 11.80 7.12 -3.68
N VAL A 16 11.13 5.98 -3.46
CA VAL A 16 11.39 4.74 -4.21
C VAL A 16 10.95 4.85 -5.67
N ALA A 17 9.82 5.48 -5.96
CA ALA A 17 9.35 5.68 -7.33
C ALA A 17 10.35 6.50 -8.15
N ARG A 18 10.89 7.59 -7.58
CA ARG A 18 11.91 8.43 -8.21
C ARG A 18 13.23 7.69 -8.39
N ALA A 19 13.73 7.02 -7.34
CA ALA A 19 14.95 6.23 -7.40
C ALA A 19 14.84 5.09 -8.43
N GLY A 20 13.74 4.32 -8.38
CA GLY A 20 13.45 3.24 -9.31
C GLY A 20 13.31 3.74 -10.75
N TRP A 21 12.60 4.84 -10.97
CA TRP A 21 12.45 5.46 -12.28
C TRP A 21 13.79 5.88 -12.89
N ARG A 22 14.71 6.44 -12.08
CA ARG A 22 16.02 6.91 -12.53
C ARG A 22 17.04 5.79 -12.76
N ARG A 23 17.00 4.72 -11.94
CA ARG A 23 18.08 3.72 -11.89
C ARG A 23 17.73 2.36 -12.47
N LEU A 24 16.46 1.96 -12.35
CA LEU A 24 16.06 0.61 -12.73
C LEU A 24 15.39 0.61 -14.11
N THR A 25 16.19 0.31 -15.11
CA THR A 25 15.72 0.11 -16.50
C THR A 25 15.68 -1.37 -16.85
N GLY A 26 14.81 -1.76 -17.78
CA GLY A 26 14.75 -3.14 -18.28
C GLY A 26 14.26 -4.16 -17.25
N PRO A 27 14.96 -5.32 -17.11
CA PRO A 27 14.50 -6.41 -16.23
C PRO A 27 14.44 -6.03 -14.75
N ALA A 28 15.42 -5.26 -14.25
CA ALA A 28 15.47 -4.85 -12.84
C ALA A 28 14.29 -3.97 -12.43
N GLY A 29 13.86 -3.04 -13.30
CA GLY A 29 12.66 -2.25 -13.06
C GLY A 29 11.38 -3.08 -13.06
N LYS A 30 11.29 -4.06 -13.97
CA LYS A 30 10.18 -5.03 -14.00
C LYS A 30 10.14 -5.87 -12.71
N LEU A 31 11.29 -6.34 -12.23
CA LEU A 31 11.41 -7.10 -10.98
C LEU A 31 10.95 -6.26 -9.78
N LEU A 32 11.39 -5.01 -9.64
CA LEU A 32 10.94 -4.13 -8.57
C LEU A 32 9.42 -3.99 -8.56
N ILE A 33 8.82 -3.74 -9.73
CA ILE A 33 7.37 -3.62 -9.88
C ILE A 33 6.66 -4.94 -9.55
N THR A 34 7.22 -6.08 -9.98
CA THR A 34 6.65 -7.40 -9.70
C THR A 34 6.73 -7.73 -8.21
N PHE A 35 7.88 -7.57 -7.59
CA PHE A 35 8.05 -7.83 -6.15
C PHE A 35 7.23 -6.88 -5.27
N SER A 36 6.92 -5.68 -5.74
CA SER A 36 6.04 -4.77 -5.03
C SER A 36 4.58 -5.26 -4.90
N PHE A 37 4.19 -6.33 -5.61
CA PHE A 37 2.89 -6.97 -5.40
C PHE A 37 2.87 -7.94 -4.20
N LEU A 38 4.02 -8.46 -3.78
CA LEU A 38 4.09 -9.45 -2.71
C LEU A 38 3.32 -9.04 -1.46
N PRO A 39 3.51 -7.82 -0.90
CA PRO A 39 2.75 -7.39 0.27
C PRO A 39 1.24 -7.37 0.03
N VAL A 40 0.80 -6.96 -1.16
CA VAL A 40 -0.64 -6.81 -1.47
C VAL A 40 -1.36 -8.17 -1.57
N ILE A 41 -0.64 -9.22 -1.96
CA ILE A 41 -1.20 -10.58 -2.09
C ILE A 41 -1.29 -11.28 -0.74
N LEU A 42 -0.43 -10.90 0.22
CA LEU A 42 -0.39 -11.56 1.53
C LEU A 42 -1.65 -11.28 2.36
N PRO A 43 -2.27 -12.31 2.97
CA PRO A 43 -3.25 -12.09 4.02
C PRO A 43 -2.65 -11.27 5.17
N THR A 44 -3.45 -10.37 5.74
CA THR A 44 -2.98 -9.43 6.78
C THR A 44 -2.38 -10.14 8.00
N THR A 45 -2.95 -11.28 8.40
CA THR A 45 -2.45 -12.11 9.51
C THR A 45 -1.09 -12.74 9.21
N VAL A 46 -0.89 -13.20 7.96
CA VAL A 46 0.39 -13.76 7.50
C VAL A 46 1.45 -12.68 7.45
N ALA A 47 1.11 -11.50 6.94
CA ALA A 47 2.02 -10.37 6.91
C ALA A 47 2.41 -9.89 8.32
N ALA A 48 1.45 -9.82 9.26
CA ALA A 48 1.74 -9.50 10.67
C ALA A 48 2.73 -10.50 11.28
N SER A 49 2.52 -11.80 11.04
CA SER A 49 3.45 -12.86 11.48
C SER A 49 4.85 -12.70 10.85
N GLY A 50 4.91 -12.31 9.58
CA GLY A 50 6.17 -12.01 8.88
C GLY A 50 6.90 -10.81 9.49
N LEU A 51 6.17 -9.73 9.77
CA LEU A 51 6.73 -8.55 10.41
C LEU A 51 7.29 -8.87 11.82
N ILE A 52 6.53 -9.62 12.62
CA ILE A 52 7.01 -10.12 13.92
C ILE A 52 8.23 -11.04 13.73
N GLY A 53 8.23 -11.86 12.69
CA GLY A 53 9.33 -12.74 12.33
C GLY A 53 10.64 -12.02 11.98
N VAL A 54 10.56 -10.78 11.50
CA VAL A 54 11.73 -9.96 11.17
C VAL A 54 12.14 -9.06 12.32
N TRP A 55 11.21 -8.25 12.82
CA TRP A 55 11.48 -7.17 13.78
C TRP A 55 11.09 -7.52 15.22
N GLY A 56 10.49 -8.69 15.49
CA GLY A 56 10.16 -9.12 16.85
C GLY A 56 11.38 -9.45 17.69
N GLN A 57 11.18 -9.65 18.99
CA GLN A 57 12.26 -10.02 19.93
C GLN A 57 13.01 -11.28 19.53
N SER A 58 12.30 -12.28 19.01
CA SER A 58 12.86 -13.53 18.45
C SER A 58 12.97 -13.45 16.90
N GLY A 59 12.98 -12.25 16.34
CA GLY A 59 13.04 -12.01 14.92
C GLY A 59 14.46 -12.13 14.34
N ILE A 60 14.54 -12.14 13.01
CA ILE A 60 15.81 -12.26 12.28
C ILE A 60 16.78 -11.14 12.69
N ILE A 61 16.30 -9.89 12.72
CA ILE A 61 17.16 -8.73 13.04
C ILE A 61 17.62 -8.77 14.49
N SER A 62 16.75 -9.17 15.43
CA SER A 62 17.11 -9.32 16.83
C SER A 62 18.18 -10.41 17.04
N GLY A 63 18.04 -11.55 16.35
CA GLY A 63 19.05 -12.61 16.36
C GLY A 63 20.39 -12.16 15.78
N MET A 64 20.38 -11.41 14.68
CA MET A 64 21.61 -10.84 14.11
C MET A 64 22.26 -9.81 15.05
N SER A 65 21.48 -8.95 15.70
CA SER A 65 21.96 -7.99 16.69
C SER A 65 22.68 -8.70 17.86
N GLN A 66 22.05 -9.74 18.40
CA GLN A 66 22.60 -10.53 19.51
C GLN A 66 23.87 -11.29 19.10
N SER A 67 23.96 -11.79 17.87
CA SER A 67 25.17 -12.50 17.39
C SER A 67 26.40 -11.59 17.30
N VAL A 68 26.21 -10.27 17.20
CA VAL A 68 27.27 -9.26 17.19
C VAL A 68 27.50 -8.64 18.58
N GLY A 69 26.85 -9.18 19.62
CA GLY A 69 26.99 -8.71 21.02
C GLY A 69 26.16 -7.46 21.33
N LEU A 70 25.23 -7.05 20.44
CA LEU A 70 24.32 -5.93 20.68
C LEU A 70 23.03 -6.41 21.34
N PRO A 71 22.32 -5.55 22.10
CA PRO A 71 21.03 -5.91 22.67
C PRO A 71 20.03 -6.25 21.57
N GLY A 72 19.14 -7.21 21.83
CA GLY A 72 18.04 -7.53 20.94
C GLY A 72 17.07 -6.36 20.78
N LEU A 73 16.28 -6.37 19.73
CA LEU A 73 15.27 -5.34 19.50
C LEU A 73 14.18 -5.39 20.60
N PRO A 74 13.61 -4.23 20.96
CA PRO A 74 12.43 -4.20 21.81
C PRO A 74 11.25 -4.92 21.14
N PRO A 75 10.21 -5.31 21.91
CA PRO A 75 9.03 -5.94 21.34
C PRO A 75 8.39 -5.04 20.27
N ILE A 76 8.11 -5.62 19.11
CA ILE A 76 7.45 -4.92 18.00
C ILE A 76 5.94 -4.93 18.21
N TYR A 77 5.46 -4.11 19.15
CA TYR A 77 4.03 -3.89 19.38
C TYR A 77 3.74 -2.41 19.56
N GLY A 78 2.49 -2.03 19.41
CA GLY A 78 2.07 -0.65 19.56
C GLY A 78 1.96 0.10 18.23
N ILE A 79 1.86 1.42 18.33
CA ILE A 79 1.58 2.27 17.16
C ILE A 79 2.69 2.18 16.09
N GLY A 80 3.95 2.02 16.50
CA GLY A 80 5.07 1.89 15.57
C GLY A 80 4.97 0.65 14.69
N ALA A 81 4.57 -0.49 15.26
CA ALA A 81 4.35 -1.72 14.52
C ALA A 81 3.19 -1.61 13.53
N VAL A 82 2.09 -0.97 13.94
CA VAL A 82 0.94 -0.70 13.06
C VAL A 82 1.33 0.22 11.91
N LEU A 83 2.11 1.29 12.18
CA LEU A 83 2.60 2.18 11.14
C LEU A 83 3.52 1.45 10.15
N LEU A 84 4.44 0.62 10.66
CA LEU A 84 5.33 -0.20 9.82
C LEU A 84 4.53 -1.17 8.93
N ALA A 85 3.52 -1.84 9.49
CA ALA A 85 2.65 -2.73 8.72
C ALA A 85 1.86 -1.98 7.64
N HIS A 86 1.34 -0.80 7.95
CA HIS A 86 0.66 0.04 6.96
C HIS A 86 1.61 0.49 5.84
N VAL A 87 2.84 0.89 6.18
CA VAL A 87 3.86 1.24 5.18
C VAL A 87 4.22 0.03 4.31
N PHE A 88 4.37 -1.15 4.93
CA PHE A 88 4.63 -2.40 4.22
C PHE A 88 3.59 -2.71 3.12
N PHE A 89 2.30 -2.51 3.42
CA PHE A 89 1.22 -2.76 2.45
C PHE A 89 1.06 -1.62 1.43
N ASN A 90 1.10 -0.38 1.89
CA ASN A 90 0.63 0.76 1.11
C ASN A 90 1.73 1.45 0.31
N ALA A 91 2.99 1.45 0.79
CA ALA A 91 4.09 2.07 0.04
C ALA A 91 4.33 1.41 -1.33
N PRO A 92 4.29 0.07 -1.48
CA PRO A 92 4.41 -0.58 -2.78
C PRO A 92 3.27 -0.22 -3.75
N LEU A 93 2.05 -0.15 -3.23
CA LEU A 93 0.87 0.26 -4.02
C LEU A 93 1.02 1.69 -4.55
N MET A 94 1.35 2.63 -3.66
CA MET A 94 1.58 4.03 -4.04
C MET A 94 2.75 4.19 -5.00
N MET A 95 3.88 3.53 -4.74
CA MET A 95 5.07 3.55 -5.60
C MET A 95 4.73 3.22 -7.06
N ARG A 96 3.92 2.19 -7.28
CA ARG A 96 3.53 1.77 -8.63
C ARG A 96 2.74 2.82 -9.38
N VAL A 97 1.76 3.44 -8.73
CA VAL A 97 0.95 4.49 -9.34
C VAL A 97 1.82 5.72 -9.63
N LEU A 98 2.72 6.09 -8.71
CA LEU A 98 3.66 7.19 -8.89
C LEU A 98 4.67 6.91 -10.02
N MET A 99 5.19 5.69 -10.15
CA MET A 99 6.01 5.30 -11.29
C MET A 99 5.24 5.40 -12.62
N GLY A 100 3.96 5.02 -12.62
CA GLY A 100 3.07 5.21 -13.76
C GLY A 100 2.94 6.69 -14.14
N ALA A 101 2.75 7.57 -13.16
CA ALA A 101 2.69 9.01 -13.36
C ALA A 101 3.98 9.59 -13.96
N LEU A 102 5.13 9.18 -13.43
CA LEU A 102 6.44 9.59 -13.97
C LEU A 102 6.67 9.08 -15.40
N SER A 103 6.21 7.86 -15.71
CA SER A 103 6.31 7.30 -17.06
C SER A 103 5.40 7.97 -18.08
N GLY A 104 4.36 8.63 -17.63
CA GLY A 104 3.47 9.42 -18.48
C GLY A 104 4.04 10.79 -18.90
N ILE A 105 5.15 11.23 -18.32
CA ILE A 105 5.79 12.52 -18.68
C ILE A 105 6.38 12.43 -20.09
N PRO A 106 5.97 13.33 -21.03
CA PRO A 106 6.49 13.30 -22.40
C PRO A 106 8.02 13.46 -22.45
N ALA A 107 8.67 12.70 -23.34
CA ALA A 107 10.12 12.76 -23.55
C ALA A 107 10.64 14.17 -23.94
N ALA A 108 9.77 15.02 -24.50
CA ALA A 108 10.10 16.41 -24.83
C ALA A 108 10.47 17.23 -23.60
N HIS A 109 9.73 17.07 -22.49
CA HIS A 109 10.01 17.80 -21.24
C HIS A 109 11.37 17.42 -20.66
N TRP A 110 11.75 16.14 -20.75
CA TRP A 110 13.07 15.65 -20.33
C TRP A 110 14.20 16.22 -21.19
N ARG A 111 14.00 16.28 -22.51
CA ARG A 111 14.98 16.90 -23.45
C ARG A 111 15.14 18.40 -23.19
N GLN A 112 14.05 19.13 -23.03
CA GLN A 112 14.09 20.56 -22.69
C GLN A 112 14.84 20.82 -21.37
N SER A 113 14.57 19.99 -20.34
CA SER A 113 15.27 20.13 -19.05
C SER A 113 16.77 19.93 -19.16
N ALA A 114 17.22 19.05 -20.07
CA ALA A 114 18.64 18.84 -20.34
C ALA A 114 19.26 20.03 -21.07
N GLN A 115 18.55 20.60 -22.05
CA GLN A 115 19.00 21.79 -22.79
C GLN A 115 19.12 23.01 -21.88
N TRP A 116 18.23 23.18 -20.91
CA TRP A 116 18.23 24.28 -19.95
C TRP A 116 19.17 24.06 -18.77
N GLY A 117 19.85 22.91 -18.70
CA GLY A 117 20.79 22.60 -17.62
C GLY A 117 20.13 22.54 -16.24
N LEU A 118 18.85 22.17 -16.14
CA LEU A 118 18.13 22.14 -14.88
C LEU A 118 18.79 21.19 -13.88
N THR A 119 18.95 21.66 -12.64
CA THR A 119 19.40 20.82 -11.50
C THR A 119 18.36 19.75 -11.16
N GLU A 120 18.74 18.72 -10.38
CA GLU A 120 17.83 17.65 -9.95
C GLU A 120 16.60 18.20 -9.19
N TRP A 121 16.81 19.21 -8.33
CA TRP A 121 15.73 19.85 -7.58
C TRP A 121 14.78 20.64 -8.49
N GLN A 122 15.32 21.37 -9.46
CA GLN A 122 14.51 22.10 -10.44
C GLN A 122 13.70 21.15 -11.32
N ARG A 123 14.29 20.03 -11.76
CA ARG A 123 13.57 18.97 -12.50
C ARG A 123 12.45 18.36 -11.67
N PHE A 124 12.74 18.05 -10.40
CA PHE A 124 11.71 17.57 -9.49
C PHE A 124 10.55 18.57 -9.39
N ARG A 125 10.85 19.83 -9.10
CA ARG A 125 9.82 20.86 -8.85
C ARG A 125 9.02 21.20 -10.10
N LEU A 126 9.66 21.27 -11.27
CA LEU A 126 9.05 21.78 -12.51
C LEU A 126 8.44 20.70 -13.41
N ILE A 127 8.95 19.47 -13.34
CA ILE A 127 8.55 18.39 -14.26
C ILE A 127 7.90 17.22 -13.50
N GLU A 128 8.59 16.68 -12.48
CA GLU A 128 8.11 15.48 -11.78
C GLU A 128 6.93 15.80 -10.85
N TRP A 129 7.07 16.84 -10.02
CA TRP A 129 6.06 17.20 -9.03
C TRP A 129 4.69 17.55 -9.63
N PRO A 130 4.57 18.31 -10.74
CA PRO A 130 3.29 18.53 -11.39
C PRO A 130 2.58 17.27 -11.86
N ALA A 131 3.34 16.25 -12.29
CA ALA A 131 2.79 14.94 -12.68
C ALA A 131 2.38 14.12 -11.44
N LEU A 132 3.22 14.10 -10.40
CA LEU A 132 2.96 13.35 -9.17
C LEU A 132 1.77 13.91 -8.39
N ARG A 133 1.65 15.23 -8.25
CA ARG A 133 0.56 15.86 -7.48
C ARG A 133 -0.83 15.50 -8.01
N GLN A 134 -0.96 15.21 -9.30
CA GLN A 134 -2.24 14.84 -9.91
C GLN A 134 -2.78 13.49 -9.39
N VAL A 135 -1.89 12.61 -8.93
CA VAL A 135 -2.26 11.28 -8.42
C VAL A 135 -2.17 11.17 -6.91
N ILE A 136 -1.38 12.03 -6.26
CA ILE A 136 -1.10 11.97 -4.81
C ILE A 136 -2.37 12.13 -3.99
N THR A 137 -3.26 13.05 -4.33
CA THR A 137 -4.50 13.29 -3.57
C THR A 137 -5.41 12.06 -3.58
N GLY A 138 -5.59 11.42 -4.75
CA GLY A 138 -6.35 10.19 -4.86
C GLY A 138 -5.70 9.03 -4.12
N LEU A 139 -4.35 8.92 -4.18
CA LEU A 139 -3.61 7.91 -3.42
C LEU A 139 -3.71 8.11 -1.92
N LEU A 140 -3.62 9.35 -1.44
CA LEU A 140 -3.79 9.66 -0.01
C LEU A 140 -5.18 9.30 0.48
N SER A 141 -6.24 9.63 -0.30
CA SER A 141 -7.62 9.24 0.01
C SER A 141 -7.75 7.72 0.13
N LEU A 142 -7.27 6.99 -0.89
CA LEU A 142 -7.35 5.54 -0.92
C LEU A 142 -6.62 4.91 0.28
N VAL A 143 -5.36 5.30 0.50
CA VAL A 143 -4.56 4.72 1.58
C VAL A 143 -5.05 5.14 2.96
N PHE A 144 -5.58 6.35 3.11
CA PHE A 144 -6.24 6.76 4.35
C PHE A 144 -7.41 5.83 4.67
N LEU A 145 -8.28 5.54 3.69
CA LEU A 145 -9.40 4.61 3.86
C LEU A 145 -8.91 3.21 4.23
N LEU A 146 -7.94 2.65 3.49
CA LEU A 146 -7.37 1.34 3.79
C LEU A 146 -6.76 1.24 5.19
N CYS A 147 -6.11 2.31 5.67
CA CYS A 147 -5.56 2.35 7.02
C CYS A 147 -6.63 2.57 8.09
N SER A 148 -7.73 3.27 7.77
CA SER A 148 -8.84 3.51 8.70
C SER A 148 -9.65 2.24 8.97
N THR A 149 -9.81 1.39 7.94
CA THR A 149 -10.53 0.11 8.00
C THR A 149 -9.62 -1.08 8.31
N SER A 150 -8.39 -0.83 8.77
CA SER A 150 -7.42 -1.88 9.10
C SER A 150 -7.66 -2.45 10.49
N PHE A 151 -8.45 -3.51 10.58
CA PHE A 151 -8.76 -4.20 11.83
C PHE A 151 -7.69 -5.20 12.27
N ALA A 152 -7.42 -6.21 11.42
CA ALA A 152 -6.59 -7.36 11.80
C ALA A 152 -5.15 -6.98 12.16
N LEU A 153 -4.55 -6.01 11.43
CA LEU A 153 -3.20 -5.53 11.73
C LEU A 153 -3.13 -4.83 13.09
N VAL A 154 -4.13 -3.98 13.39
CA VAL A 154 -4.17 -3.24 14.66
C VAL A 154 -4.42 -4.20 15.81
N LEU A 155 -5.29 -5.20 15.63
CA LEU A 155 -5.56 -6.21 16.66
C LEU A 155 -4.30 -7.03 16.97
N MET A 156 -3.53 -7.44 15.96
CA MET A 156 -2.34 -8.28 16.13
C MET A 156 -1.10 -7.51 16.58
N LEU A 157 -0.90 -6.30 16.09
CA LEU A 157 0.33 -5.53 16.29
C LEU A 157 0.16 -4.36 17.25
N GLY A 158 -1.07 -3.93 17.54
CA GLY A 158 -1.35 -2.76 18.39
C GLY A 158 -0.97 -2.93 19.86
N GLY A 159 -0.83 -4.16 20.35
CA GLY A 159 -0.37 -4.44 21.70
C GLY A 159 -1.41 -4.17 22.80
N GLY A 160 -2.70 -4.17 22.48
CA GLY A 160 -3.78 -4.06 23.45
C GLY A 160 -4.43 -2.67 23.55
N PRO A 161 -5.07 -2.31 24.68
CA PRO A 161 -5.98 -1.16 24.78
C PRO A 161 -5.30 0.19 24.59
N ALA A 162 -3.99 0.30 24.73
CA ALA A 162 -3.24 1.55 24.56
C ALA A 162 -3.21 2.04 23.10
N VAL A 163 -3.41 1.14 22.12
CA VAL A 163 -3.44 1.47 20.69
C VAL A 163 -4.75 0.96 20.09
N THR A 164 -5.84 1.57 20.49
CA THR A 164 -7.19 1.23 19.99
C THR A 164 -7.54 2.14 18.82
N THR A 165 -8.11 1.59 17.76
CA THR A 165 -8.68 2.33 16.63
C THR A 165 -10.20 2.26 16.64
N LEU A 166 -10.87 3.09 15.83
CA LEU A 166 -12.33 3.02 15.69
C LEU A 166 -12.80 1.62 15.30
N GLU A 167 -12.10 0.95 14.36
CA GLU A 167 -12.40 -0.44 13.97
C GLU A 167 -12.32 -1.42 15.14
N VAL A 168 -11.26 -1.35 15.94
CA VAL A 168 -11.10 -2.21 17.10
C VAL A 168 -12.16 -1.88 18.16
N SER A 169 -12.51 -0.59 18.34
CA SER A 169 -13.57 -0.17 19.27
C SER A 169 -14.95 -0.66 18.84
N ILE A 170 -15.27 -0.62 17.52
CA ILE A 170 -16.51 -1.19 16.97
C ILE A 170 -16.56 -2.69 17.24
N TYR A 171 -15.47 -3.39 16.95
CA TYR A 171 -15.37 -4.82 17.21
C TYR A 171 -15.56 -5.18 18.69
N THR A 172 -14.93 -4.42 19.60
CA THR A 172 -15.06 -4.63 21.04
C THR A 172 -16.49 -4.42 21.50
N ALA A 173 -17.15 -3.33 21.05
CA ALA A 173 -18.54 -3.04 21.37
C ALA A 173 -19.48 -4.15 20.88
N LEU A 174 -19.26 -4.69 19.66
CA LEU A 174 -20.09 -5.76 19.10
C LEU A 174 -19.84 -7.12 19.75
N ARG A 175 -18.58 -7.49 19.97
CA ARG A 175 -18.20 -8.86 20.28
C ARG A 175 -18.02 -9.15 21.75
N PHE A 176 -17.64 -8.14 22.53
CA PHE A 176 -17.36 -8.29 23.97
C PHE A 176 -18.38 -7.55 24.83
N ASP A 177 -18.73 -6.32 24.49
CA ASP A 177 -19.68 -5.52 25.28
C ASP A 177 -21.14 -5.81 24.92
N PHE A 178 -21.40 -6.41 23.74
CA PHE A 178 -22.73 -6.65 23.15
C PHE A 178 -23.58 -5.37 23.07
N ASP A 179 -22.94 -4.22 22.90
CA ASP A 179 -23.53 -2.89 22.82
C ASP A 179 -23.70 -2.48 21.35
N LEU A 180 -24.78 -2.95 20.71
CA LEU A 180 -25.10 -2.63 19.31
C LEU A 180 -25.29 -1.12 19.08
N PRO A 181 -25.98 -0.36 19.94
CA PRO A 181 -26.11 1.08 19.76
C PRO A 181 -24.77 1.80 19.72
N ARG A 182 -23.86 1.49 20.63
CA ARG A 182 -22.51 2.05 20.66
C ARG A 182 -21.69 1.69 19.42
N ALA A 183 -21.75 0.44 19.00
CA ALA A 183 -21.08 -0.01 17.79
C ALA A 183 -21.58 0.74 16.55
N ALA A 184 -22.90 0.92 16.41
CA ALA A 184 -23.50 1.67 15.31
C ALA A 184 -23.09 3.16 15.33
N GLN A 185 -23.05 3.79 16.50
CA GLN A 185 -22.59 5.18 16.65
C GLN A 185 -21.14 5.34 16.21
N LEU A 186 -20.25 4.42 16.64
CA LEU A 186 -18.84 4.44 16.25
C LEU A 186 -18.66 4.21 14.74
N ALA A 187 -19.44 3.31 14.14
CA ALA A 187 -19.42 3.05 12.70
C ALA A 187 -19.89 4.28 11.90
N CYS A 188 -20.98 4.95 12.33
CA CYS A 188 -21.44 6.19 11.73
C CYS A 188 -20.37 7.30 11.83
N LEU A 189 -19.71 7.42 12.98
CA LEU A 189 -18.62 8.39 13.18
C LEU A 189 -17.45 8.10 12.25
N GLN A 190 -17.05 6.84 12.13
CA GLN A 190 -15.97 6.42 11.21
C GLN A 190 -16.34 6.75 9.76
N LEU A 191 -17.55 6.42 9.34
CA LEU A 191 -18.04 6.70 7.99
C LEU A 191 -18.04 8.22 7.70
N LEU A 192 -18.48 9.03 8.67
CA LEU A 192 -18.46 10.49 8.56
C LEU A 192 -17.03 11.03 8.40
N ILE A 193 -16.09 10.58 9.25
CA ILE A 193 -14.68 10.99 9.17
C ILE A 193 -14.09 10.60 7.81
N CYS A 194 -14.30 9.36 7.37
CA CYS A 194 -13.82 8.88 6.07
C CYS A 194 -14.41 9.69 4.91
N ALA A 195 -15.72 9.96 4.94
CA ALA A 195 -16.38 10.76 3.92
C ALA A 195 -15.83 12.19 3.86
N LEU A 196 -15.66 12.85 5.01
CA LEU A 196 -15.09 14.21 5.07
C LEU A 196 -13.66 14.26 4.51
N VAL A 197 -12.81 13.29 4.85
CA VAL A 197 -11.44 13.22 4.34
C VAL A 197 -11.43 12.98 2.83
N VAL A 198 -12.25 12.05 2.33
CA VAL A 198 -12.34 11.77 0.89
C VAL A 198 -12.85 12.99 0.13
N ILE A 199 -13.93 13.62 0.60
CA ILE A 199 -14.48 14.83 -0.04
C ILE A 199 -13.44 15.96 -0.02
N GLY A 200 -12.78 16.20 1.12
CA GLY A 200 -11.75 17.20 1.24
C GLY A 200 -10.57 16.97 0.29
N LEU A 201 -10.06 15.76 0.22
CA LEU A 201 -8.94 15.43 -0.67
C LEU A 201 -9.34 15.45 -2.15
N THR A 202 -10.56 15.00 -2.49
CA THR A 202 -11.05 15.01 -3.88
C THR A 202 -11.33 16.41 -4.39
N ALA A 203 -11.72 17.34 -3.52
CA ALA A 203 -11.90 18.75 -3.88
C ALA A 203 -10.59 19.40 -4.39
N PHE A 204 -9.42 18.92 -3.91
CA PHE A 204 -8.10 19.36 -4.37
C PHE A 204 -7.52 18.50 -5.50
N SER A 205 -8.24 17.46 -5.95
CA SER A 205 -7.77 16.55 -7.01
C SER A 205 -8.07 17.16 -8.38
N GLY A 206 -7.07 17.16 -9.25
CA GLY A 206 -7.24 17.42 -10.68
C GLY A 206 -7.97 16.25 -11.39
N PRO A 207 -8.21 16.35 -12.70
CA PRO A 207 -8.91 15.31 -13.47
C PRO A 207 -8.24 13.95 -13.33
N SER A 208 -9.06 12.98 -13.02
CA SER A 208 -8.86 11.59 -12.55
C SER A 208 -7.50 10.90 -12.84
N TRP A 209 -6.84 10.47 -11.76
CA TRP A 209 -5.70 9.56 -11.74
C TRP A 209 -5.97 8.18 -12.42
N ALA A 210 -7.23 7.81 -12.61
CA ALA A 210 -7.65 6.54 -13.23
C ALA A 210 -7.40 6.46 -14.75
N ALA A 211 -7.01 7.56 -15.40
CA ALA A 211 -6.86 7.63 -16.85
C ALA A 211 -5.40 7.52 -17.34
N MET A 212 -4.45 7.15 -16.47
CA MET A 212 -3.05 7.04 -16.90
C MET A 212 -2.78 5.77 -17.69
N PRO A 213 -2.25 5.89 -18.93
CA PRO A 213 -1.83 4.74 -19.71
C PRO A 213 -0.62 4.08 -19.03
N ALA A 214 -0.74 2.79 -18.77
CA ALA A 214 0.31 1.96 -18.14
C ALA A 214 1.53 1.69 -19.07
N ARG A 215 1.81 2.55 -20.02
CA ARG A 215 3.01 2.42 -20.87
C ARG A 215 4.20 3.02 -20.17
N LEU A 216 5.04 2.16 -19.60
CA LEU A 216 6.38 2.51 -19.12
C LEU A 216 7.23 3.02 -20.30
N GLN A 217 7.22 4.33 -20.53
CA GLN A 217 8.16 4.95 -21.45
C GLN A 217 9.54 4.98 -20.77
N ARG A 218 10.59 4.64 -21.52
CA ARG A 218 11.95 4.63 -20.99
C ARG A 218 12.38 6.06 -20.66
N PRO A 219 12.95 6.30 -19.47
CA PRO A 219 13.57 7.58 -19.17
C PRO A 219 14.76 7.80 -20.11
N LEU A 220 14.85 9.02 -20.65
CA LEU A 220 16.07 9.44 -21.35
C LEU A 220 17.14 9.70 -20.30
N HIS A 221 18.19 8.88 -20.29
CA HIS A 221 19.34 9.08 -19.42
C HIS A 221 19.96 10.47 -19.68
N GLN A 222 20.03 11.28 -18.63
CA GLN A 222 20.60 12.61 -18.69
C GLN A 222 21.95 12.67 -17.95
N ARG A 223 22.91 13.43 -18.50
CA ARG A 223 24.27 13.57 -17.96
C ARG A 223 24.37 13.99 -16.48
N GLY A 224 23.38 14.71 -15.93
CA GLY A 224 23.36 15.15 -14.52
C GLY A 224 23.04 14.03 -13.50
N GLU A 225 22.50 12.89 -13.94
CA GLU A 225 22.16 11.75 -13.07
C GLU A 225 23.39 10.89 -12.74
N GLN A 226 24.57 11.27 -13.19
CA GLN A 226 25.79 10.49 -13.05
C GLN A 226 26.61 10.83 -11.79
N GLN A 227 26.19 11.77 -10.94
CA GLN A 227 26.91 12.08 -9.71
C GLN A 227 26.83 10.90 -8.72
N TRP A 228 28.00 10.47 -8.24
CA TRP A 228 28.16 9.28 -7.39
C TRP A 228 27.32 9.32 -6.10
N PRO A 229 27.18 10.46 -5.39
CA PRO A 229 26.35 10.55 -4.20
C PRO A 229 24.86 10.27 -4.47
N SER A 230 24.33 10.79 -5.59
CA SER A 230 22.92 10.56 -5.94
C SER A 230 22.62 9.12 -6.34
N ARG A 231 23.62 8.42 -6.90
CA ARG A 231 23.50 6.97 -7.22
C ARG A 231 23.42 6.13 -5.94
N LEU A 232 24.32 6.38 -5.00
CA LEU A 232 24.37 5.63 -3.74
C LEU A 232 23.07 5.81 -2.96
N THR A 233 22.57 7.05 -2.83
CA THR A 233 21.30 7.30 -2.14
C THR A 233 20.12 6.62 -2.83
N ASP A 234 20.02 6.64 -4.15
CA ASP A 234 18.97 5.95 -4.89
C ASP A 234 19.00 4.44 -4.67
N TYR A 235 20.17 3.81 -4.74
CA TYR A 235 20.31 2.36 -4.50
C TYR A 235 20.03 1.99 -3.04
N LEU A 236 20.43 2.81 -2.07
CA LEU A 236 20.09 2.60 -0.66
C LEU A 236 18.59 2.68 -0.41
N ILE A 237 17.90 3.64 -1.01
CA ILE A 237 16.43 3.76 -0.91
C ILE A 237 15.75 2.53 -1.51
N ILE A 238 16.18 2.06 -2.68
CA ILE A 238 15.64 0.87 -3.32
C ILE A 238 15.93 -0.37 -2.48
N ALA A 239 17.15 -0.53 -1.98
CA ALA A 239 17.53 -1.66 -1.15
C ALA A 239 16.72 -1.69 0.15
N MET A 240 16.58 -0.56 0.84
CA MET A 240 15.76 -0.44 2.05
C MET A 240 14.31 -0.84 1.76
N PHE A 241 13.73 -0.37 0.66
CA PHE A 241 12.37 -0.73 0.26
C PHE A 241 12.23 -2.23 -0.03
N VAL A 242 13.18 -2.82 -0.75
CA VAL A 242 13.18 -4.27 -1.05
C VAL A 242 13.28 -5.08 0.24
N VAL A 243 14.14 -4.67 1.17
CA VAL A 243 14.25 -5.32 2.50
C VAL A 243 12.92 -5.24 3.24
N ILE A 244 12.28 -4.07 3.31
CA ILE A 244 10.99 -3.90 3.98
C ILE A 244 9.91 -4.77 3.31
N ALA A 245 9.89 -4.85 1.98
CA ALA A 245 8.84 -5.55 1.24
C ALA A 245 9.04 -7.08 1.17
N VAL A 246 10.29 -7.54 1.06
CA VAL A 246 10.60 -8.95 0.81
C VAL A 246 10.93 -9.72 2.08
N LEU A 247 11.64 -9.10 3.02
CA LEU A 247 12.13 -9.80 4.22
C LEU A 247 11.01 -10.41 5.08
N PRO A 248 9.84 -9.75 5.31
CA PRO A 248 8.73 -10.40 6.02
C PRO A 248 8.18 -11.62 5.30
N VAL A 249 8.14 -11.59 3.96
CA VAL A 249 7.69 -12.73 3.14
C VAL A 249 8.65 -13.91 3.30
N VAL A 250 9.95 -13.63 3.20
CA VAL A 250 11.00 -14.64 3.40
C VAL A 250 10.93 -15.21 4.81
N ALA A 251 10.72 -14.38 5.83
CA ALA A 251 10.58 -14.82 7.21
C ALA A 251 9.41 -15.80 7.39
N VAL A 252 8.26 -15.54 6.74
CA VAL A 252 7.10 -16.45 6.76
C VAL A 252 7.47 -17.77 6.07
N ILE A 253 8.08 -17.72 4.90
CA ILE A 253 8.44 -18.94 4.15
C ILE A 253 9.43 -19.78 4.94
N VAL A 254 10.51 -19.19 5.45
CA VAL A 254 11.55 -19.91 6.21
C VAL A 254 10.99 -20.54 7.48
N ARG A 255 10.09 -19.84 8.19
CA ARG A 255 9.45 -20.37 9.40
C ARG A 255 8.33 -21.36 9.11
N GLY A 256 7.62 -21.19 7.98
CA GLY A 256 6.53 -22.07 7.58
C GLY A 256 6.97 -23.39 6.95
N VAL A 257 8.14 -23.39 6.28
CA VAL A 257 8.71 -24.62 5.69
C VAL A 257 9.53 -25.33 6.77
N GLY A 258 8.85 -26.11 7.58
CA GLY A 258 9.46 -26.86 8.69
C GLY A 258 8.92 -28.27 8.78
N PRO A 259 9.44 -29.11 9.72
CA PRO A 259 9.03 -30.51 9.86
C PRO A 259 7.53 -30.68 10.16
N HIS A 260 6.86 -29.67 10.69
CA HIS A 260 5.42 -29.69 10.96
C HIS A 260 4.54 -29.51 9.72
N LEU A 261 5.09 -29.08 8.58
CA LEU A 261 4.33 -28.84 7.34
C LEU A 261 3.65 -30.14 6.83
N ALA A 262 4.34 -31.27 6.93
CA ALA A 262 3.77 -32.59 6.56
C ALA A 262 2.53 -32.92 7.40
N GLY A 263 2.55 -32.62 8.70
CA GLY A 263 1.40 -32.84 9.59
C GLY A 263 0.19 -31.97 9.21
N VAL A 264 0.42 -30.70 8.82
CA VAL A 264 -0.64 -29.81 8.35
C VAL A 264 -1.26 -30.34 7.05
N LEU A 265 -0.42 -30.78 6.11
CA LEU A 265 -0.89 -31.35 4.83
C LEU A 265 -1.64 -32.67 4.98
N ALA A 266 -1.34 -33.45 6.03
CA ALA A 266 -2.04 -34.68 6.36
C ALA A 266 -3.40 -34.43 7.05
N TRP A 267 -3.67 -33.22 7.52
CA TRP A 267 -4.88 -32.89 8.28
C TRP A 267 -6.10 -32.64 7.36
N PRO A 268 -7.19 -33.46 7.44
CA PRO A 268 -8.34 -33.33 6.54
C PRO A 268 -9.05 -31.98 6.65
N ALA A 269 -9.02 -31.31 7.82
CA ALA A 269 -9.63 -30.01 7.99
C ALA A 269 -8.90 -28.93 7.17
N PHE A 270 -7.59 -29.07 6.92
CA PHE A 270 -6.84 -28.18 6.04
C PHE A 270 -7.42 -28.19 4.61
N TRP A 271 -7.65 -29.36 4.05
CA TRP A 271 -8.18 -29.49 2.68
C TRP A 271 -9.60 -28.95 2.56
N ARG A 272 -10.46 -29.19 3.58
CA ARG A 272 -11.80 -28.61 3.63
C ARG A 272 -11.76 -27.08 3.69
N ALA A 273 -10.90 -26.51 4.53
CA ALA A 273 -10.73 -25.07 4.62
C ALA A 273 -10.17 -24.48 3.31
N LEU A 274 -9.20 -25.16 2.68
CA LEU A 274 -8.62 -24.75 1.41
C LEU A 274 -9.65 -24.74 0.29
N THR A 275 -10.42 -25.81 0.14
CA THR A 275 -11.47 -25.90 -0.90
C THR A 275 -12.55 -24.84 -0.68
N ALA A 276 -13.02 -24.66 0.55
CA ALA A 276 -14.00 -23.63 0.89
C ALA A 276 -13.47 -22.23 0.55
N SER A 277 -12.23 -21.91 0.93
CA SER A 277 -11.59 -20.62 0.62
C SER A 277 -11.44 -20.39 -0.88
N LEU A 278 -11.04 -21.41 -1.63
CA LEU A 278 -10.92 -21.32 -3.09
C LEU A 278 -12.29 -21.12 -3.76
N CYS A 279 -13.32 -21.86 -3.36
CA CYS A 279 -14.66 -21.70 -3.91
C CYS A 279 -15.24 -20.31 -3.64
N VAL A 280 -15.14 -19.84 -2.39
CA VAL A 280 -15.62 -18.50 -2.02
C VAL A 280 -14.79 -17.42 -2.72
N GLY A 281 -13.46 -17.57 -2.76
CA GLY A 281 -12.57 -16.63 -3.43
C GLY A 281 -12.82 -16.51 -4.94
N LEU A 282 -13.03 -17.63 -5.63
CA LEU A 282 -13.35 -17.64 -7.06
C LEU A 282 -14.74 -17.05 -7.33
N ALA A 283 -15.74 -17.39 -6.53
CA ALA A 283 -17.09 -16.88 -6.68
C ALA A 283 -17.15 -15.37 -6.43
N SER A 284 -16.55 -14.89 -5.31
CA SER A 284 -16.52 -13.47 -4.97
C SER A 284 -15.66 -12.65 -5.95
N GLY A 285 -14.49 -13.17 -6.34
CA GLY A 285 -13.62 -12.54 -7.33
C GLY A 285 -14.27 -12.46 -8.72
N GLY A 286 -14.96 -13.50 -9.14
CA GLY A 286 -15.74 -13.52 -10.39
C GLY A 286 -16.86 -12.48 -10.37
N LEU A 287 -17.65 -12.44 -9.28
CA LEU A 287 -18.72 -11.46 -9.12
C LEU A 287 -18.18 -10.03 -9.09
N ALA A 288 -17.12 -9.78 -8.31
CA ALA A 288 -16.49 -8.47 -8.22
C ALA A 288 -15.95 -8.00 -9.59
N THR A 289 -15.30 -8.89 -10.34
CA THR A 289 -14.81 -8.59 -11.68
C THR A 289 -15.96 -8.27 -12.65
N PHE A 290 -17.03 -9.03 -12.60
CA PHE A 290 -18.23 -8.79 -13.41
C PHE A 290 -18.85 -7.41 -13.10
N LEU A 291 -19.05 -7.11 -11.82
CA LEU A 291 -19.60 -5.82 -11.38
C LEU A 291 -18.67 -4.66 -11.78
N ALA A 292 -17.36 -4.79 -11.57
CA ALA A 292 -16.38 -3.79 -11.97
C ALA A 292 -16.41 -3.54 -13.49
N PHE A 293 -16.53 -4.59 -14.30
CA PHE A 293 -16.67 -4.48 -15.74
C PHE A 293 -17.95 -3.75 -16.14
N MET A 294 -19.07 -4.08 -15.52
CA MET A 294 -20.37 -3.40 -15.76
C MET A 294 -20.28 -1.91 -15.38
N MET A 295 -19.68 -1.58 -14.25
CA MET A 295 -19.48 -0.20 -13.81
C MET A 295 -18.55 0.58 -14.76
N ALA A 296 -17.43 -0.02 -15.17
CA ALA A 296 -16.47 0.59 -16.08
C ALA A 296 -17.11 0.88 -17.46
N THR A 297 -17.93 -0.05 -17.98
CA THR A 297 -18.65 0.15 -19.24
C THR A 297 -19.72 1.23 -19.11
N ALA A 298 -20.48 1.25 -18.04
CA ALA A 298 -21.46 2.29 -17.74
C ALA A 298 -20.82 3.68 -17.63
N ARG A 299 -19.69 3.78 -16.91
CA ARG A 299 -18.88 5.00 -16.77
C ARG A 299 -18.40 5.50 -18.14
N THR A 300 -17.83 4.62 -18.95
CA THR A 300 -17.33 4.96 -20.29
C THR A 300 -18.44 5.46 -21.21
N ARG A 301 -19.62 4.83 -21.20
CA ARG A 301 -20.78 5.26 -21.95
C ARG A 301 -21.26 6.66 -21.53
N ARG A 302 -21.32 6.94 -20.22
CA ARG A 302 -21.73 8.26 -19.68
C ARG A 302 -20.71 9.36 -20.01
N VAL A 303 -19.41 9.08 -19.88
CA VAL A 303 -18.35 10.02 -20.25
C VAL A 303 -18.43 10.37 -21.75
N ARG A 304 -18.62 9.36 -22.62
CA ARG A 304 -18.82 9.59 -24.06
C ARG A 304 -20.08 10.42 -24.38
N ALA A 305 -21.13 10.22 -23.56
CA ALA A 305 -22.39 11.00 -23.69
C ALA A 305 -22.31 12.36 -22.95
N ARG A 306 -21.14 12.83 -22.52
CA ARG A 306 -20.91 14.06 -21.74
C ARG A 306 -21.82 14.21 -20.51
N ARG A 307 -22.25 13.08 -19.91
CA ARG A 307 -23.06 13.06 -18.69
C ARG A 307 -22.18 12.99 -17.46
N SER A 308 -22.64 13.58 -16.36
CA SER A 308 -21.92 13.55 -15.07
C SER A 308 -21.76 12.13 -14.55
N VAL A 309 -20.56 11.81 -14.01
CA VAL A 309 -20.20 10.52 -13.43
C VAL A 309 -19.80 10.61 -11.96
N TRP A 310 -19.85 11.80 -11.36
CA TRP A 310 -19.38 12.07 -9.99
C TRP A 310 -19.97 11.13 -8.95
N TRP A 311 -21.24 10.79 -9.06
CA TRP A 311 -21.91 9.90 -8.11
C TRP A 311 -21.40 8.46 -8.19
N LEU A 312 -20.94 7.99 -9.36
CA LEU A 312 -20.28 6.68 -9.49
C LEU A 312 -18.94 6.68 -8.80
N ASP A 313 -18.16 7.75 -8.95
CA ASP A 313 -16.85 7.88 -8.34
C ASP A 313 -16.99 7.99 -6.79
N VAL A 314 -18.01 8.72 -6.31
CA VAL A 314 -18.34 8.81 -4.87
C VAL A 314 -18.81 7.46 -4.32
N ALA A 315 -19.70 6.75 -5.02
CA ALA A 315 -20.21 5.46 -4.55
C ALA A 315 -19.09 4.42 -4.38
N VAL A 316 -18.13 4.37 -5.33
CA VAL A 316 -16.96 3.48 -5.21
C VAL A 316 -16.07 3.87 -4.05
N SER A 317 -15.86 5.17 -3.81
CA SER A 317 -15.02 5.65 -2.70
C SER A 317 -15.67 5.39 -1.33
N LEU A 318 -16.98 5.59 -1.22
CA LEU A 318 -17.72 5.34 0.04
C LEU A 318 -17.75 3.85 0.42
N TYR A 319 -17.82 2.94 -0.57
CA TYR A 319 -17.75 1.50 -0.29
C TYR A 319 -16.49 1.12 0.49
N LEU A 320 -15.34 1.75 0.18
CA LEU A 320 -14.08 1.51 0.91
C LEU A 320 -14.08 2.05 2.34
N ALA A 321 -15.02 2.95 2.67
CA ALA A 321 -15.13 3.54 4.00
C ALA A 321 -15.99 2.70 4.97
N VAL A 322 -16.77 1.75 4.44
CA VAL A 322 -17.61 0.88 5.27
C VAL A 322 -16.72 -0.16 5.94
N SER A 323 -16.84 -0.25 7.26
CA SER A 323 -16.14 -1.25 8.04
C SER A 323 -16.54 -2.66 7.61
N ALA A 324 -15.57 -3.55 7.46
CA ALA A 324 -15.82 -4.96 7.18
C ALA A 324 -16.45 -5.73 8.37
N ILE A 325 -16.57 -5.07 9.53
CA ILE A 325 -17.09 -5.65 10.78
C ILE A 325 -18.59 -5.34 10.96
N VAL A 326 -19.07 -4.27 10.37
CA VAL A 326 -20.48 -3.82 10.38
C VAL A 326 -21.23 -4.39 9.20
#